data_75d371a09152567c831650b97767db6f
#
_entry.id   75d371a09152567c831650b97767db6f
#
_cell.length_a   1.000
_cell.length_b   1.000
_cell.length_c   1.000
_cell.angle_alpha   90.00
_cell.angle_beta   90.00
_cell.angle_gamma   90.00
#
_symmetry.space_group_name_H-M   'P 1'
#
loop_
_entity.id
_entity.type
_entity.pdbx_description
1 polymer ?
#
loop_
_entity_poly.entity_id
_entity_poly.type
_entity_poly.pdbx_seq_one_letter_code
_entity_poly.pdbx_strand_id
1 'polypeptide(L)'
;MAKKNKSVPQYGTVTRKGTLYYRTRILDADGKQVSLYAATCEELYEKQLAAKKQVEEILFRRKHPTVAEYCEKWLLMQSAKVSSATMKGYTSDMRNYIIKPLGDMYMEEVTADDIRLALVPLTQKSEGLYNTVNMLIKCIFYSAERSELITYNPCVGISAKGGKPTKKKDALTDQQVEVLLDTVKGLPPYLFIMICLYSGLRREEALGL
;
A
#
# COMPACT_ATOMS: atom_id res chain seq x y z
N MET A 1 -1.34 -23.17 -43.67
CA MET A 1 -2.48 -22.89 -42.77
C MET A 1 -3.11 -21.55 -43.14
N ALA A 2 -4.32 -21.58 -43.70
CA ALA A 2 -5.02 -20.38 -44.17
C ALA A 2 -5.42 -19.49 -43.00
N LYS A 3 -4.98 -18.22 -42.99
CA LYS A 3 -5.47 -17.19 -42.06
C LYS A 3 -6.98 -17.04 -42.29
N LYS A 4 -7.81 -17.43 -41.31
CA LYS A 4 -9.23 -17.09 -41.29
C LYS A 4 -9.34 -15.56 -41.32
N ASN A 5 -9.75 -15.00 -42.49
CA ASN A 5 -10.16 -13.59 -42.60
C ASN A 5 -11.31 -13.37 -41.63
N LYS A 6 -11.04 -12.71 -40.47
CA LYS A 6 -12.10 -12.22 -39.61
C LYS A 6 -12.83 -11.12 -40.38
N SER A 7 -14.09 -11.37 -40.78
CA SER A 7 -14.91 -10.35 -41.40
C SER A 7 -15.06 -9.15 -40.48
N VAL A 8 -14.63 -7.98 -40.93
CA VAL A 8 -14.79 -6.71 -40.20
C VAL A 8 -16.28 -6.39 -40.14
N PRO A 9 -16.84 -6.08 -38.95
CA PRO A 9 -18.24 -5.71 -38.81
C PRO A 9 -18.55 -4.43 -39.57
N GLN A 10 -19.78 -4.31 -40.08
CA GLN A 10 -20.28 -3.06 -40.63
C GLN A 10 -20.67 -2.11 -39.49
N TYR A 11 -20.21 -0.86 -39.58
CA TYR A 11 -20.50 0.19 -38.58
C TYR A 11 -21.37 1.29 -39.19
N GLY A 12 -22.17 1.92 -38.34
CA GLY A 12 -22.93 3.11 -38.73
C GLY A 12 -22.00 4.30 -38.99
N THR A 13 -22.39 5.17 -39.90
CA THR A 13 -21.63 6.38 -40.24
C THR A 13 -22.22 7.63 -39.62
N VAL A 14 -21.36 8.60 -39.27
CA VAL A 14 -21.74 9.90 -38.73
C VAL A 14 -20.87 10.98 -39.34
N THR A 15 -21.48 12.06 -39.79
CA THR A 15 -20.75 13.23 -40.31
C THR A 15 -20.41 14.18 -39.17
N ARG A 16 -19.13 14.53 -39.06
CA ARG A 16 -18.62 15.55 -38.12
C ARG A 16 -17.81 16.59 -38.88
N LYS A 17 -18.18 17.85 -38.75
CA LYS A 17 -17.48 18.98 -39.43
C LYS A 17 -17.23 18.72 -40.93
N GLY A 18 -18.21 18.16 -41.62
CA GLY A 18 -18.10 17.85 -43.06
C GLY A 18 -17.34 16.58 -43.43
N THR A 19 -16.76 15.85 -42.44
CA THR A 19 -16.04 14.59 -42.68
C THR A 19 -16.86 13.42 -42.21
N LEU A 20 -16.93 12.35 -43.00
CA LEU A 20 -17.62 11.11 -42.69
C LEU A 20 -16.74 10.22 -41.79
N TYR A 21 -17.30 9.75 -40.68
CA TYR A 21 -16.65 8.82 -39.75
C TYR A 21 -17.54 7.61 -39.50
N TYR A 22 -16.93 6.46 -39.31
CA TYR A 22 -17.57 5.28 -38.76
C TYR A 22 -17.65 5.41 -37.25
N ARG A 23 -18.74 4.94 -36.62
CA ARG A 23 -19.00 5.07 -35.20
C ARG A 23 -19.42 3.75 -34.56
N THR A 24 -18.88 3.46 -33.40
CA THR A 24 -19.38 2.41 -32.48
C THR A 24 -19.45 2.94 -31.04
N ARG A 25 -20.17 2.23 -30.20
CA ARG A 25 -20.24 2.52 -28.75
C ARG A 25 -19.79 1.31 -27.99
N ILE A 26 -19.05 1.54 -26.92
CA ILE A 26 -18.64 0.55 -25.93
C ILE A 26 -19.03 1.05 -24.55
N LEU A 27 -19.15 0.13 -23.59
CA LEU A 27 -19.22 0.48 -22.17
C LEU A 27 -17.79 0.57 -21.62
N ASP A 28 -17.51 1.59 -20.85
CA ASP A 28 -16.28 1.68 -20.06
C ASP A 28 -16.37 0.82 -18.78
N ALA A 29 -15.32 0.81 -17.99
CA ALA A 29 -15.27 0.06 -16.73
C ALA A 29 -16.26 0.54 -15.65
N ASP A 30 -16.85 1.72 -15.83
CA ASP A 30 -17.85 2.31 -14.93
C ASP A 30 -19.29 2.14 -15.48
N GLY A 31 -19.46 1.41 -16.59
CA GLY A 31 -20.75 1.18 -17.25
C GLY A 31 -21.26 2.38 -18.07
N LYS A 32 -20.44 3.40 -18.30
CA LYS A 32 -20.80 4.55 -19.14
C LYS A 32 -20.55 4.26 -20.60
N GLN A 33 -21.42 4.76 -21.49
CA GLN A 33 -21.26 4.63 -22.92
C GLN A 33 -20.21 5.60 -23.47
N VAL A 34 -19.15 5.04 -24.05
CA VAL A 34 -18.11 5.78 -24.76
C VAL A 34 -18.24 5.54 -26.26
N SER A 35 -18.26 6.61 -27.07
CA SER A 35 -18.32 6.53 -28.53
C SER A 35 -16.92 6.55 -29.13
N LEU A 36 -16.62 5.57 -29.99
CA LEU A 36 -15.39 5.49 -30.78
C LEU A 36 -15.66 5.89 -32.21
N TYR A 37 -14.70 6.55 -32.82
CA TYR A 37 -14.77 7.04 -34.19
C TYR A 37 -13.49 6.69 -34.95
N ALA A 38 -13.61 6.35 -36.24
CA ALA A 38 -12.48 6.16 -37.14
C ALA A 38 -12.86 6.51 -38.58
N ALA A 39 -11.87 6.73 -39.45
CA ALA A 39 -12.06 7.02 -40.85
C ALA A 39 -12.42 5.77 -41.66
N THR A 40 -11.99 4.59 -41.19
CA THR A 40 -12.28 3.28 -41.85
C THR A 40 -12.90 2.30 -40.88
N CYS A 41 -13.61 1.29 -41.38
CA CYS A 41 -14.18 0.21 -40.58
C CYS A 41 -13.11 -0.63 -39.91
N GLU A 42 -11.99 -0.87 -40.59
CA GLU A 42 -10.87 -1.64 -40.04
C GLU A 42 -10.24 -0.96 -38.84
N GLU A 43 -9.90 0.34 -38.97
CA GLU A 43 -9.36 1.14 -37.87
C GLU A 43 -10.33 1.23 -36.69
N LEU A 44 -11.64 1.32 -36.95
CA LEU A 44 -12.64 1.35 -35.90
C LEU A 44 -12.73 0.00 -35.17
N TYR A 45 -12.60 -1.10 -35.88
CA TYR A 45 -12.60 -2.44 -35.30
C TYR A 45 -11.38 -2.66 -34.39
N GLU A 46 -10.21 -2.24 -34.86
CA GLU A 46 -8.99 -2.30 -34.03
C GLU A 46 -9.12 -1.46 -32.75
N LYS A 47 -9.60 -0.21 -32.85
CA LYS A 47 -9.88 0.66 -31.71
C LYS A 47 -10.89 0.03 -30.75
N GLN A 48 -11.93 -0.60 -31.27
CA GLN A 48 -12.94 -1.28 -30.46
C GLN A 48 -12.36 -2.47 -29.70
N LEU A 49 -11.52 -3.29 -30.34
CA LEU A 49 -10.86 -4.43 -29.72
C LEU A 49 -9.89 -3.98 -28.62
N ALA A 50 -9.07 -2.97 -28.92
CA ALA A 50 -8.14 -2.40 -27.93
C ALA A 50 -8.88 -1.83 -26.71
N ALA A 51 -9.96 -1.07 -26.94
CA ALA A 51 -10.74 -0.49 -25.87
C ALA A 51 -11.47 -1.55 -25.04
N LYS A 52 -12.04 -2.60 -25.66
CA LYS A 52 -12.63 -3.74 -24.93
C LYS A 52 -11.59 -4.45 -24.05
N LYS A 53 -10.40 -4.71 -24.60
CA LYS A 53 -9.31 -5.34 -23.85
C LYS A 53 -8.89 -4.50 -22.65
N GLN A 54 -8.80 -3.17 -22.82
CA GLN A 54 -8.49 -2.25 -21.70
C GLN A 54 -9.58 -2.29 -20.62
N VAL A 55 -10.85 -2.30 -21.01
CA VAL A 55 -11.97 -2.40 -20.05
C VAL A 55 -11.92 -3.74 -19.30
N GLU A 56 -11.69 -4.85 -19.99
CA GLU A 56 -11.54 -6.17 -19.36
C GLU A 56 -10.37 -6.21 -18.38
N GLU A 57 -9.24 -5.62 -18.74
CA GLU A 57 -8.06 -5.52 -17.87
C GLU A 57 -8.34 -4.68 -16.62
N ILE A 58 -9.02 -3.53 -16.76
CA ILE A 58 -9.41 -2.68 -15.61
C ILE A 58 -10.38 -3.43 -14.70
N LEU A 59 -11.37 -4.13 -15.26
CA LEU A 59 -12.33 -4.91 -14.48
C LEU A 59 -11.66 -6.09 -13.77
N PHE A 60 -10.70 -6.74 -14.43
CA PHE A 60 -9.89 -7.79 -13.83
C PHE A 60 -9.09 -7.26 -12.64
N ARG A 61 -8.34 -6.16 -12.81
CA ARG A 61 -7.57 -5.53 -11.72
C ARG A 61 -8.44 -5.07 -10.54
N ARG A 62 -9.65 -4.59 -10.80
CA ARG A 62 -10.59 -4.22 -9.74
C ARG A 62 -11.03 -5.40 -8.88
N LYS A 63 -11.14 -6.58 -9.49
CA LYS A 63 -11.48 -7.83 -8.79
C LYS A 63 -10.27 -8.48 -8.13
N HIS A 64 -9.10 -8.34 -8.74
CA HIS A 64 -7.84 -8.99 -8.35
C HIS A 64 -6.75 -7.93 -8.17
N PRO A 65 -6.81 -7.07 -7.14
CA PRO A 65 -5.75 -6.08 -6.90
C PRO A 65 -4.45 -6.75 -6.50
N THR A 66 -3.34 -6.10 -6.82
CA THR A 66 -2.03 -6.48 -6.30
C THR A 66 -1.91 -6.11 -4.81
N VAL A 67 -0.92 -6.69 -4.13
CA VAL A 67 -0.62 -6.34 -2.73
C VAL A 67 -0.29 -4.85 -2.61
N ALA A 68 0.44 -4.25 -3.56
CA ALA A 68 0.74 -2.83 -3.55
C ALA A 68 -0.53 -1.97 -3.62
N GLU A 69 -1.41 -2.24 -4.59
CA GLU A 69 -2.68 -1.52 -4.77
C GLU A 69 -3.58 -1.64 -3.54
N TYR A 70 -3.63 -2.83 -2.93
CA TYR A 70 -4.43 -3.01 -1.72
C TYR A 70 -3.83 -2.33 -0.49
N CYS A 71 -2.50 -2.33 -0.36
CA CYS A 71 -1.80 -1.58 0.70
C CYS A 71 -2.11 -0.08 0.63
N GLU A 72 -2.10 0.52 -0.56
CA GLU A 72 -2.44 1.93 -0.75
C GLU A 72 -3.90 2.21 -0.35
N LYS A 73 -4.83 1.38 -0.78
CA LYS A 73 -6.24 1.45 -0.37
C LYS A 73 -6.40 1.32 1.14
N TRP A 74 -5.70 0.37 1.76
CA TRP A 74 -5.75 0.15 3.21
C TRP A 74 -5.18 1.35 3.98
N LEU A 75 -4.04 1.92 3.54
CA LEU A 75 -3.47 3.13 4.13
C LEU A 75 -4.45 4.32 4.08
N LEU A 76 -5.15 4.49 2.95
CA LEU A 76 -6.17 5.52 2.81
C LEU A 76 -7.30 5.33 3.84
N MET A 77 -7.77 4.10 4.04
CA MET A 77 -8.79 3.80 5.06
C MET A 77 -8.29 4.04 6.50
N GLN A 78 -6.99 3.82 6.77
CA GLN A 78 -6.40 4.05 8.09
C GLN A 78 -6.13 5.54 8.36
N SER A 79 -5.94 6.37 7.34
CA SER A 79 -5.64 7.80 7.48
C SER A 79 -6.68 8.57 8.31
N ALA A 80 -7.94 8.10 8.29
CA ALA A 80 -9.03 8.66 9.09
C ALA A 80 -9.03 8.20 10.57
N LYS A 81 -8.22 7.18 10.93
CA LYS A 81 -8.27 6.51 12.24
C LYS A 81 -7.02 6.72 13.07
N VAL A 82 -5.89 7.02 12.46
CA VAL A 82 -4.59 7.10 13.14
C VAL A 82 -3.94 8.47 12.93
N SER A 83 -3.03 8.84 13.84
CA SER A 83 -2.30 10.11 13.75
C SER A 83 -1.38 10.15 12.52
N SER A 84 -1.03 11.36 12.07
CA SER A 84 -0.12 11.56 10.93
C SER A 84 1.27 10.95 11.17
N ALA A 85 1.75 10.94 12.42
CA ALA A 85 3.02 10.32 12.80
C ALA A 85 2.97 8.80 12.64
N THR A 86 1.89 8.16 13.12
CA THR A 86 1.66 6.71 12.94
C THR A 86 1.52 6.36 11.46
N MET A 87 0.80 7.19 10.68
CA MET A 87 0.63 6.98 9.25
C MET A 87 1.96 7.02 8.49
N LYS A 88 2.86 7.96 8.82
CA LYS A 88 4.21 8.02 8.24
C LYS A 88 4.99 6.73 8.54
N GLY A 89 4.92 6.21 9.76
CA GLY A 89 5.52 4.93 10.15
C GLY A 89 4.98 3.78 9.33
N TYR A 90 3.66 3.61 9.27
CA TYR A 90 3.01 2.55 8.49
C TYR A 90 3.37 2.61 7.01
N THR A 91 3.34 3.81 6.40
CA THR A 91 3.70 3.99 4.99
C THR A 91 5.15 3.59 4.72
N SER A 92 6.08 3.98 5.60
CA SER A 92 7.50 3.63 5.49
C SER A 92 7.71 2.11 5.61
N ASP A 93 7.11 1.50 6.64
CA ASP A 93 7.28 0.07 6.90
C ASP A 93 6.63 -0.79 5.81
N MET A 94 5.44 -0.43 5.35
CA MET A 94 4.78 -1.12 4.24
C MET A 94 5.59 -1.04 2.95
N ARG A 95 6.06 0.15 2.58
CA ARG A 95 6.85 0.34 1.35
C ARG A 95 8.12 -0.51 1.35
N ASN A 96 8.83 -0.51 2.48
CA ASN A 96 10.13 -1.16 2.57
C ASN A 96 10.05 -2.68 2.76
N TYR A 97 9.03 -3.17 3.47
CA TYR A 97 9.01 -4.55 3.97
C TYR A 97 7.82 -5.37 3.50
N ILE A 98 6.79 -4.76 2.89
CA ILE A 98 5.63 -5.45 2.37
C ILE A 98 5.53 -5.27 0.85
N ILE A 99 5.46 -4.02 0.38
CA ILE A 99 5.29 -3.72 -1.05
C ILE A 99 6.54 -4.13 -1.84
N LYS A 100 7.72 -3.89 -1.31
CA LYS A 100 8.97 -4.23 -2.02
C LYS A 100 9.11 -5.73 -2.31
N PRO A 101 8.85 -6.67 -1.38
CA PRO A 101 8.92 -8.11 -1.66
C PRO A 101 7.65 -8.72 -2.26
N LEU A 102 6.46 -8.19 -1.99
CA LEU A 102 5.18 -8.84 -2.33
C LEU A 102 4.30 -7.98 -3.27
N GLY A 103 4.66 -6.72 -3.52
CA GLY A 103 3.78 -5.73 -4.13
C GLY A 103 3.23 -6.09 -5.50
N ASP A 104 4.01 -6.78 -6.31
CA ASP A 104 3.62 -7.16 -7.68
C ASP A 104 2.73 -8.41 -7.73
N MET A 105 2.62 -9.16 -6.63
CA MET A 105 1.77 -10.34 -6.54
C MET A 105 0.30 -9.94 -6.37
N TYR A 106 -0.61 -10.72 -6.94
CA TYR A 106 -2.03 -10.56 -6.66
C TYR A 106 -2.35 -11.02 -5.23
N MET A 107 -3.28 -10.32 -4.56
CA MET A 107 -3.66 -10.64 -3.16
C MET A 107 -4.09 -12.10 -2.97
N GLU A 108 -4.71 -12.71 -3.96
CA GLU A 108 -5.19 -14.11 -3.94
C GLU A 108 -4.07 -15.14 -4.11
N GLU A 109 -2.95 -14.75 -4.73
CA GLU A 109 -1.84 -15.65 -5.04
C GLU A 109 -0.82 -15.74 -3.89
N VAL A 110 -0.87 -14.79 -2.94
CA VAL A 110 0.09 -14.75 -1.83
C VAL A 110 -0.13 -15.95 -0.91
N THR A 111 0.93 -16.71 -0.71
CA THR A 111 0.93 -17.87 0.19
C THR A 111 1.54 -17.53 1.56
N ALA A 112 1.32 -18.41 2.52
CA ALA A 112 1.94 -18.30 3.85
C ALA A 112 3.48 -18.33 3.76
N ASP A 113 4.04 -19.04 2.78
CA ASP A 113 5.50 -19.12 2.59
C ASP A 113 6.08 -17.82 2.03
N ASP A 114 5.37 -17.15 1.13
CA ASP A 114 5.77 -15.83 0.63
C ASP A 114 5.85 -14.82 1.77
N ILE A 115 4.87 -14.83 2.67
CA ILE A 115 4.88 -13.97 3.87
C ILE A 115 6.04 -14.32 4.79
N ARG A 116 6.30 -15.60 5.03
CA ARG A 116 7.44 -16.03 5.85
C ARG A 116 8.76 -15.56 5.24
N LEU A 117 8.94 -15.72 3.93
CA LEU A 117 10.13 -15.26 3.20
C LEU A 117 10.29 -13.74 3.29
N ALA A 118 9.21 -12.97 3.17
CA ALA A 118 9.24 -11.53 3.33
C ALA A 118 9.65 -11.10 4.76
N LEU A 119 9.33 -11.89 5.78
CA LEU A 119 9.70 -11.63 7.17
C LEU A 119 11.13 -12.07 7.53
N VAL A 120 11.76 -12.98 6.78
CA VAL A 120 13.13 -13.48 7.06
C VAL A 120 14.15 -12.35 7.26
N PRO A 121 14.26 -11.33 6.37
CA PRO A 121 15.23 -10.25 6.58
C PRO A 121 15.04 -9.46 7.86
N LEU A 122 13.81 -9.42 8.39
CA LEU A 122 13.46 -8.71 9.60
C LEU A 122 13.90 -9.44 10.88
N THR A 123 14.21 -10.72 10.81
CA THR A 123 14.74 -11.48 11.95
C THR A 123 16.09 -10.92 12.44
N GLN A 124 16.84 -10.25 11.55
CA GLN A 124 18.09 -9.58 11.87
C GLN A 124 17.91 -8.13 12.35
N LYS A 125 16.70 -7.60 12.30
CA LYS A 125 16.32 -6.26 12.78
C LYS A 125 15.80 -6.32 14.21
N SER A 126 15.34 -5.18 14.73
CA SER A 126 14.74 -5.12 16.06
C SER A 126 13.42 -5.88 16.14
N GLU A 127 13.15 -6.48 17.30
CA GLU A 127 11.88 -7.13 17.60
C GLU A 127 10.67 -6.21 17.37
N GLY A 128 10.80 -4.93 17.75
CA GLY A 128 9.74 -3.93 17.53
C GLY A 128 9.35 -3.77 16.05
N LEU A 129 10.35 -3.66 15.16
CA LEU A 129 10.11 -3.55 13.73
C LEU A 129 9.49 -4.84 13.17
N TYR A 130 10.02 -6.02 13.53
CA TYR A 130 9.46 -7.30 13.12
C TYR A 130 7.98 -7.41 13.51
N ASN A 131 7.65 -7.08 14.76
CA ASN A 131 6.29 -7.17 15.30
C ASN A 131 5.36 -6.17 14.59
N THR A 132 5.83 -4.95 14.31
CA THR A 132 5.05 -3.95 13.58
C THR A 132 4.73 -4.41 12.15
N VAL A 133 5.73 -4.87 11.40
CA VAL A 133 5.52 -5.34 10.02
C VAL A 133 4.62 -6.58 9.99
N ASN A 134 4.83 -7.55 10.88
CA ASN A 134 3.97 -8.72 11.00
C ASN A 134 2.52 -8.35 11.35
N MET A 135 2.31 -7.39 12.24
CA MET A 135 0.99 -6.84 12.55
C MET A 135 0.35 -6.19 11.32
N LEU A 136 1.11 -5.36 10.57
CA LEU A 136 0.60 -4.71 9.36
C LEU A 136 0.18 -5.73 8.29
N ILE A 137 1.00 -6.75 8.02
CA ILE A 137 0.66 -7.84 7.09
C ILE A 137 -0.65 -8.48 7.52
N LYS A 138 -0.78 -8.87 8.80
CA LYS A 138 -2.01 -9.50 9.33
C LYS A 138 -3.23 -8.59 9.17
N CYS A 139 -3.10 -7.30 9.46
CA CYS A 139 -4.19 -6.34 9.31
C CYS A 139 -4.65 -6.19 7.85
N ILE A 140 -3.71 -6.17 6.91
CA ILE A 140 -3.99 -6.06 5.47
C ILE A 140 -4.75 -7.29 4.99
N PHE A 141 -4.22 -8.50 5.22
CA PHE A 141 -4.85 -9.74 4.75
C PHE A 141 -6.17 -10.04 5.48
N TYR A 142 -6.28 -9.72 6.76
CA TYR A 142 -7.55 -9.80 7.48
C TYR A 142 -8.61 -8.83 6.91
N SER A 143 -8.20 -7.61 6.57
CA SER A 143 -9.10 -6.64 5.91
C SER A 143 -9.54 -7.12 4.53
N ALA A 144 -8.65 -7.75 3.76
CA ALA A 144 -8.94 -8.29 2.44
C ALA A 144 -9.92 -9.48 2.52
N GLU A 145 -9.72 -10.38 3.48
CA GLU A 145 -10.62 -11.51 3.75
C GLU A 145 -12.02 -11.01 4.15
N ARG A 146 -12.12 -10.06 5.06
CA ARG A 146 -13.41 -9.47 5.48
C ARG A 146 -14.13 -8.69 4.37
N SER A 147 -13.40 -8.24 3.37
CA SER A 147 -13.96 -7.58 2.18
C SER A 147 -14.27 -8.59 1.07
N GLU A 148 -14.20 -9.89 1.35
CA GLU A 148 -14.44 -10.99 0.39
C GLU A 148 -13.55 -10.90 -0.86
N LEU A 149 -12.41 -10.21 -0.74
CA LEU A 149 -11.44 -10.07 -1.82
C LEU A 149 -10.59 -11.33 -1.97
N ILE A 150 -10.31 -12.00 -0.86
CA ILE A 150 -9.61 -13.29 -0.80
C ILE A 150 -10.46 -14.29 -0.02
N THR A 151 -10.43 -15.53 -0.45
CA THR A 151 -11.20 -16.64 0.18
C THR A 151 -10.46 -17.28 1.35
N TYR A 152 -9.14 -17.12 1.41
CA TYR A 152 -8.27 -17.69 2.43
C TYR A 152 -7.25 -16.65 2.90
N ASN A 153 -7.02 -16.59 4.21
CA ASN A 153 -6.05 -15.68 4.81
C ASN A 153 -4.70 -16.39 5.01
N PRO A 154 -3.66 -16.02 4.24
CA PRO A 154 -2.35 -16.68 4.33
C PRO A 154 -1.60 -16.39 5.63
N CYS A 155 -2.07 -15.46 6.45
CA CYS A 155 -1.43 -15.12 7.74
C CYS A 155 -1.79 -16.09 8.87
N VAL A 156 -2.72 -17.03 8.64
CA VAL A 156 -3.10 -18.02 9.66
C VAL A 156 -1.90 -18.90 10.02
N GLY A 157 -1.60 -19.00 11.31
CA GLY A 157 -0.48 -19.81 11.82
C GLY A 157 0.91 -19.17 11.70
N ILE A 158 1.03 -17.94 11.22
CA ILE A 158 2.30 -17.23 11.21
C ILE A 158 2.61 -16.70 12.62
N SER A 159 3.82 -17.04 13.14
CA SER A 159 4.28 -16.57 14.45
C SER A 159 4.32 -15.05 14.52
N ALA A 160 3.89 -14.52 15.66
CA ALA A 160 3.95 -13.09 15.93
C ALA A 160 5.29 -12.63 16.51
N LYS A 161 6.21 -13.56 16.82
CA LYS A 161 7.47 -13.26 17.52
C LYS A 161 8.66 -13.46 16.58
N GLY A 162 9.55 -12.49 16.52
CA GLY A 162 10.79 -12.52 15.75
C GLY A 162 11.59 -11.24 15.96
N GLY A 163 12.76 -11.17 15.32
CA GLY A 163 13.68 -10.05 15.44
C GLY A 163 14.59 -10.14 16.65
N LYS A 164 15.61 -9.27 16.67
CA LYS A 164 16.55 -9.20 17.79
C LYS A 164 15.93 -8.50 19.00
N PRO A 165 16.04 -9.04 20.19
CA PRO A 165 15.49 -8.41 21.38
C PRO A 165 16.08 -7.02 21.57
N THR A 166 15.24 -6.08 21.94
CA THR A 166 15.67 -4.72 22.26
C THR A 166 16.34 -4.72 23.63
N LYS A 167 17.56 -4.16 23.73
CA LYS A 167 18.20 -3.96 25.03
C LYS A 167 17.31 -3.08 25.90
N LYS A 168 17.05 -3.53 27.13
CA LYS A 168 16.38 -2.69 28.12
C LYS A 168 17.25 -1.46 28.33
N LYS A 169 16.60 -0.31 28.34
CA LYS A 169 17.25 0.95 28.76
C LYS A 169 17.09 1.05 30.26
N ASP A 170 18.21 1.13 30.97
CA ASP A 170 18.21 1.36 32.40
C ASP A 170 17.99 2.87 32.68
N ALA A 171 17.40 3.16 33.81
CA ALA A 171 17.32 4.54 34.28
C ALA A 171 18.74 5.05 34.65
N LEU A 172 18.94 6.34 34.48
CA LEU A 172 20.18 6.96 34.94
C LEU A 172 20.33 6.82 36.47
N THR A 173 21.54 6.52 36.94
CA THR A 173 21.86 6.59 38.38
C THR A 173 21.97 8.04 38.79
N ASP A 174 21.84 8.31 40.11
CA ASP A 174 21.95 9.66 40.67
C ASP A 174 23.28 10.33 40.26
N GLN A 175 24.40 9.60 40.33
CA GLN A 175 25.69 10.08 39.85
C GLN A 175 25.70 10.47 38.38
N GLN A 176 25.04 9.67 37.52
CA GLN A 176 24.93 9.99 36.10
C GLN A 176 24.04 11.22 35.86
N VAL A 177 23.03 11.43 36.67
CA VAL A 177 22.18 12.62 36.63
C VAL A 177 22.99 13.86 37.01
N GLU A 178 23.79 13.82 38.09
CA GLU A 178 24.67 14.91 38.51
C GLU A 178 25.66 15.30 37.37
N VAL A 179 26.36 14.29 36.82
CA VAL A 179 27.29 14.52 35.71
C VAL A 179 26.59 15.12 34.47
N LEU A 180 25.39 14.61 34.16
CA LEU A 180 24.58 15.15 33.05
C LEU A 180 24.24 16.61 33.28
N LEU A 181 23.72 16.96 34.45
CA LEU A 181 23.30 18.33 34.77
C LEU A 181 24.48 19.30 34.78
N ASP A 182 25.64 18.90 35.35
CA ASP A 182 26.84 19.73 35.30
C ASP A 182 27.36 19.93 33.87
N THR A 183 27.31 18.88 33.03
CA THR A 183 27.76 18.95 31.63
C THR A 183 26.91 19.90 30.82
N VAL A 184 25.60 19.93 31.04
CA VAL A 184 24.66 20.75 30.25
C VAL A 184 24.40 22.12 30.89
N LYS A 185 24.95 22.41 32.02
CA LYS A 185 24.78 23.67 32.75
C LYS A 185 25.23 24.86 31.90
N GLY A 186 24.35 25.83 31.73
CA GLY A 186 24.59 26.99 30.85
C GLY A 186 24.37 26.75 29.35
N LEU A 187 24.05 25.53 28.92
CA LEU A 187 23.68 25.23 27.56
C LEU A 187 22.16 25.41 27.33
N PRO A 188 21.69 25.69 26.11
CA PRO A 188 20.28 25.87 25.79
C PRO A 188 19.36 24.75 26.30
N PRO A 189 19.73 23.44 26.23
CA PRO A 189 18.84 22.37 26.62
C PRO A 189 18.75 22.16 28.15
N TYR A 190 19.50 22.90 28.99
CA TYR A 190 19.55 22.70 30.42
C TYR A 190 18.18 22.72 31.08
N LEU A 191 17.41 23.79 30.87
CA LEU A 191 16.07 23.93 31.45
C LEU A 191 15.12 22.81 31.01
N PHE A 192 15.17 22.44 29.72
CA PHE A 192 14.36 21.35 29.20
C PHE A 192 14.68 20.00 29.83
N ILE A 193 15.98 19.71 30.03
CA ILE A 193 16.44 18.47 30.68
C ILE A 193 16.00 18.47 32.17
N MET A 194 16.12 19.60 32.85
CA MET A 194 15.64 19.74 34.23
C MET A 194 14.15 19.47 34.36
N ILE A 195 13.33 20.06 33.48
CA ILE A 195 11.88 19.82 33.45
C ILE A 195 11.59 18.32 33.24
N CYS A 196 12.20 17.70 32.24
CA CYS A 196 11.98 16.27 31.97
C CYS A 196 12.40 15.37 33.15
N LEU A 197 13.54 15.65 33.80
CA LEU A 197 14.04 14.86 34.90
C LEU A 197 13.16 14.97 36.15
N TYR A 198 12.79 16.17 36.54
CA TYR A 198 12.10 16.39 37.83
C TYR A 198 10.58 16.28 37.74
N SER A 199 9.98 16.53 36.58
CA SER A 199 8.54 16.36 36.38
C SER A 199 8.14 15.02 35.75
N GLY A 200 9.11 14.23 35.27
CA GLY A 200 8.84 12.95 34.58
C GLY A 200 8.11 13.08 33.25
N LEU A 201 8.07 14.29 32.69
CA LEU A 201 7.40 14.54 31.40
C LEU A 201 8.16 13.90 30.24
N ARG A 202 7.40 13.37 29.28
CA ARG A 202 7.97 12.94 28.01
C ARG A 202 8.40 14.15 27.19
N ARG A 203 9.34 13.95 26.26
CA ARG A 203 9.88 15.02 25.41
C ARG A 203 8.78 15.87 24.76
N GLU A 204 7.78 15.23 24.16
CA GLU A 204 6.69 15.95 23.46
C GLU A 204 5.78 16.71 24.43
N GLU A 205 5.58 16.19 25.63
CA GLU A 205 4.81 16.85 26.70
C GLU A 205 5.57 18.10 27.22
N ALA A 206 6.88 17.97 27.40
CA ALA A 206 7.71 19.07 27.83
C ALA A 206 7.90 20.19 26.77
N LEU A 207 7.81 19.82 25.48
CA LEU A 207 7.84 20.79 24.38
C LEU A 207 6.50 21.50 24.15
N GLY A 208 5.42 20.99 24.73
CA GLY A 208 4.08 21.60 24.67
C GLY A 208 3.79 22.61 25.80
N LEU A 209 4.74 22.78 26.75
CA LEU A 209 4.68 23.80 27.83
C LEU A 209 5.09 25.17 27.31
#